data_05c170c62d41c490c805fc23d8c57c5a
#
_entry.id   05c170c62d41c490c805fc23d8c57c5a
#
_cell.length_a   1.000
_cell.length_b   1.000
_cell.length_c   1.000
_cell.angle_alpha   90.00
_cell.angle_beta   90.00
_cell.angle_gamma   90.00
#
_symmetry.space_group_name_H-M   'P 1'
#
loop_
_entity.id
_entity.type
_entity.pdbx_description
1 polymer ?
#
loop_
_entity_poly.entity_id
_entity_poly.type
_entity_poly.pdbx_seq_one_letter_code
_entity_poly.pdbx_strand_id
1 'polypeptide(L)'
;MVSSKLGFYEQRNFPSIKILILVLLNSILHKANSGCNNSVSNSLVPFLSHEILSSLQTLPLDGHFSLRDNENAAKDFGSIHHFPPLAVLHPKTVADISLTIKHVFEMGFASQLKIAARGHGHSLQGQAQVHGGLVINMESLQGPEMKVHNGELPYVDVSGGELWINILHETLKLGLAPKSWTDYLHLTVGGTLSNAGISGQAFKHGPQINNIFQLEVIT
;
A
#
# COMPACT_ATOMS: atom_id res chain seq x y z
N MET A 1 6.40 -13.11 -10.48
CA MET A 1 7.27 -12.25 -11.30
C MET A 1 6.63 -12.08 -12.67
N VAL A 2 5.96 -10.98 -12.90
CA VAL A 2 5.39 -10.70 -14.23
C VAL A 2 6.13 -9.48 -14.77
N SER A 3 7.00 -9.71 -15.75
CA SER A 3 7.71 -8.65 -16.48
C SER A 3 6.92 -8.34 -17.75
N SER A 4 6.38 -7.13 -17.87
CA SER A 4 5.84 -6.64 -19.13
C SER A 4 6.69 -5.49 -19.65
N LYS A 5 7.30 -5.68 -20.83
CA LYS A 5 7.97 -4.63 -21.58
C LYS A 5 6.94 -3.94 -22.49
N LEU A 6 6.76 -2.65 -22.34
CA LEU A 6 5.92 -1.83 -23.23
C LEU A 6 6.80 -0.82 -23.98
N GLY A 7 6.65 -0.76 -25.30
CA GLY A 7 7.41 0.09 -26.19
C GLY A 7 6.92 1.54 -26.22
N PHE A 8 7.82 2.50 -26.48
CA PHE A 8 7.57 3.93 -26.41
C PHE A 8 7.79 4.65 -27.74
N TYR A 9 6.96 5.70 -27.95
CA TYR A 9 7.13 6.70 -28.99
C TYR A 9 7.99 7.87 -28.47
N GLU A 10 8.87 8.36 -29.36
CA GLU A 10 9.90 9.36 -29.11
C GLU A 10 9.31 10.78 -28.99
N GLN A 11 9.33 11.39 -27.79
CA GLN A 11 9.40 12.84 -27.62
C GLN A 11 9.97 13.18 -26.24
N ARG A 12 11.15 13.82 -26.23
CA ARG A 12 11.90 14.42 -25.11
C ARG A 12 11.74 13.73 -23.75
N ASN A 13 12.85 13.18 -23.30
CA ASN A 13 13.10 12.31 -22.15
C ASN A 13 12.38 12.72 -20.85
N PHE A 14 11.24 12.07 -20.57
CA PHE A 14 10.66 12.03 -19.26
C PHE A 14 10.88 10.66 -18.63
N PRO A 15 11.25 10.56 -17.35
CA PRO A 15 11.50 9.28 -16.71
C PRO A 15 10.22 8.44 -16.63
N SER A 16 10.35 7.16 -16.91
CA SER A 16 9.36 6.15 -16.55
C SER A 16 9.66 5.65 -15.14
N ILE A 17 8.66 5.20 -14.44
CA ILE A 17 8.76 4.86 -13.03
C ILE A 17 8.88 3.34 -12.89
N LYS A 18 9.91 2.88 -12.18
CA LYS A 18 9.99 1.50 -11.67
C LYS A 18 9.52 1.54 -10.24
N ILE A 19 8.39 0.92 -9.95
CA ILE A 19 7.73 1.02 -8.66
C ILE A 19 7.72 -0.33 -7.98
N LEU A 20 8.11 -0.33 -6.72
CA LEU A 20 7.79 -1.37 -5.78
C LEU A 20 6.39 -1.12 -5.24
N ILE A 21 5.38 -1.77 -5.80
CA ILE A 21 4.01 -1.69 -5.29
C ILE A 21 3.66 -2.96 -4.54
N LEU A 22 3.15 -2.73 -3.34
CA LEU A 22 2.44 -3.74 -2.59
C LEU A 22 0.97 -3.73 -3.02
N VAL A 23 0.56 -4.70 -3.80
CA VAL A 23 -0.86 -4.95 -4.07
C VAL A 23 -1.30 -6.08 -3.15
N LEU A 24 -2.00 -5.72 -2.08
CA LEU A 24 -2.75 -6.70 -1.29
C LEU A 24 -3.99 -7.09 -2.08
N LEU A 25 -4.02 -8.31 -2.62
CA LEU A 25 -5.20 -8.89 -3.25
C LEU A 25 -6.27 -9.15 -2.19
N ASN A 26 -7.07 -8.15 -1.88
CA ASN A 26 -8.26 -8.28 -1.01
C ASN A 26 -9.39 -9.10 -1.65
N SER A 27 -9.20 -9.62 -2.86
CA SER A 27 -10.28 -10.22 -3.65
C SER A 27 -10.64 -11.66 -3.28
N ILE A 28 -9.89 -12.35 -2.44
CA ILE A 28 -10.19 -13.77 -2.08
C ILE A 28 -11.17 -13.86 -0.89
N LEU A 29 -11.34 -12.82 -0.09
CA LEU A 29 -12.12 -12.89 1.16
C LEU A 29 -13.56 -12.36 1.05
N HIS A 30 -13.98 -11.79 -0.08
CA HIS A 30 -15.34 -11.23 -0.21
C HIS A 30 -16.43 -12.22 -0.61
N LYS A 31 -16.11 -13.46 -0.93
CA LYS A 31 -17.10 -14.45 -1.44
C LYS A 31 -17.68 -15.41 -0.42
N ALA A 32 -17.37 -15.31 0.86
CA ALA A 32 -17.79 -16.29 1.87
C ALA A 32 -18.74 -15.76 2.96
N ASN A 33 -19.36 -14.60 2.79
CA ASN A 33 -20.21 -14.07 3.86
C ASN A 33 -21.64 -13.73 3.43
N SER A 34 -22.33 -14.72 2.83
CA SER A 34 -23.79 -14.76 2.84
C SER A 34 -24.25 -16.01 3.59
N GLY A 35 -24.54 -15.84 4.88
CA GLY A 35 -25.25 -16.84 5.67
C GLY A 35 -24.42 -17.58 6.69
N CYS A 36 -24.25 -16.98 7.87
CA CYS A 36 -24.31 -17.65 9.18
C CYS A 36 -24.34 -16.59 10.28
N ASN A 37 -25.50 -16.35 10.84
CA ASN A 37 -25.65 -15.68 12.13
C ASN A 37 -25.20 -16.67 13.21
N ASN A 38 -23.94 -16.60 13.62
CA ASN A 38 -23.50 -17.23 14.84
C ASN A 38 -23.17 -16.12 15.85
N SER A 39 -24.01 -16.01 16.86
CA SER A 39 -23.77 -15.24 18.07
C SER A 39 -22.56 -15.83 18.81
N VAL A 40 -21.37 -15.37 18.47
CA VAL A 40 -20.18 -15.61 19.29
C VAL A 40 -20.31 -14.74 20.53
N SER A 41 -20.29 -15.35 21.71
CA SER A 41 -20.43 -14.65 22.99
C SER A 41 -19.38 -13.55 23.12
N ASN A 42 -19.81 -12.35 23.50
CA ASN A 42 -18.98 -11.15 23.70
C ASN A 42 -17.77 -11.31 24.65
N SER A 43 -17.64 -12.45 25.33
CA SER A 43 -16.56 -12.76 26.26
C SER A 43 -15.30 -13.35 25.63
N LEU A 44 -15.38 -13.89 24.40
CA LEU A 44 -14.24 -14.52 23.73
C LEU A 44 -13.43 -13.54 22.86
N VAL A 45 -14.04 -12.44 22.42
CA VAL A 45 -13.40 -11.47 21.52
C VAL A 45 -12.15 -10.82 22.14
N PRO A 46 -12.15 -10.36 23.42
CA PRO A 46 -10.96 -9.76 24.02
C PRO A 46 -9.80 -10.75 24.18
N PHE A 47 -10.10 -12.01 24.48
CA PHE A 47 -9.09 -13.05 24.66
C PHE A 47 -8.40 -13.39 23.31
N LEU A 48 -9.20 -13.58 22.25
CA LEU A 48 -8.68 -13.85 20.91
C LEU A 48 -7.82 -12.70 20.40
N SER A 49 -8.21 -11.46 20.65
CA SER A 49 -7.43 -10.27 20.27
C SER A 49 -6.07 -10.23 20.97
N HIS A 50 -6.01 -10.61 22.24
CA HIS A 50 -4.76 -10.64 23.00
C HIS A 50 -3.81 -11.73 22.47
N GLU A 51 -4.30 -12.92 22.16
CA GLU A 51 -3.49 -13.99 21.58
C GLU A 51 -2.94 -13.61 20.21
N ILE A 52 -3.76 -13.03 19.34
CA ILE A 52 -3.35 -12.52 18.04
C ILE A 52 -2.24 -11.49 18.19
N LEU A 53 -2.41 -10.49 19.05
CA LEU A 53 -1.41 -9.46 19.28
C LEU A 53 -0.10 -10.03 19.82
N SER A 54 -0.17 -10.96 20.77
CA SER A 54 1.01 -11.64 21.31
C SER A 54 1.76 -12.39 20.23
N SER A 55 1.06 -13.09 19.36
CA SER A 55 1.64 -13.83 18.24
C SER A 55 2.31 -12.88 17.22
N LEU A 56 1.66 -11.77 16.86
CA LEU A 56 2.23 -10.78 15.96
C LEU A 56 3.51 -10.13 16.51
N GLN A 57 3.56 -9.88 17.82
CA GLN A 57 4.72 -9.28 18.48
C GLN A 57 5.95 -10.20 18.51
N THR A 58 5.79 -11.50 18.28
CA THR A 58 6.91 -12.44 18.18
C THR A 58 7.60 -12.45 16.83
N LEU A 59 7.02 -11.79 15.81
CA LEU A 59 7.60 -11.75 14.49
C LEU A 59 8.95 -11.00 14.49
N PRO A 60 9.98 -11.53 13.84
CA PRO A 60 11.28 -10.89 13.74
C PRO A 60 11.26 -9.77 12.67
N LEU A 61 10.64 -8.64 13.00
CA LEU A 61 10.49 -7.49 12.12
C LEU A 61 11.58 -6.45 12.40
N ASP A 62 12.05 -5.81 11.34
CA ASP A 62 12.85 -4.58 11.46
C ASP A 62 11.98 -3.37 11.83
N GLY A 63 10.72 -3.40 11.42
CA GLY A 63 9.67 -2.47 11.81
C GLY A 63 9.03 -2.80 13.16
N HIS A 64 7.84 -2.26 13.40
CA HIS A 64 7.11 -2.51 14.65
C HIS A 64 5.59 -2.41 14.48
N PHE A 65 4.85 -2.98 15.45
CA PHE A 65 3.41 -2.76 15.58
C PHE A 65 3.12 -1.63 16.59
N SER A 66 2.24 -0.69 16.19
CA SER A 66 1.62 0.27 17.11
C SER A 66 0.24 -0.22 17.51
N LEU A 67 -0.06 -0.16 18.83
CA LEU A 67 -1.34 -0.53 19.40
C LEU A 67 -2.12 0.68 19.92
N ARG A 68 -1.47 1.84 20.02
CA ARG A 68 -2.02 3.01 20.75
C ARG A 68 -2.41 4.17 19.83
N ASP A 69 -1.73 4.40 18.74
CA ASP A 69 -1.96 5.56 17.86
C ASP A 69 -2.68 5.13 16.58
N ASN A 70 -3.84 4.51 16.75
CA ASN A 70 -4.59 3.92 15.64
C ASN A 70 -5.65 4.87 15.07
N GLU A 71 -5.85 6.05 15.67
CA GLU A 71 -6.93 6.96 15.32
C GLU A 71 -6.79 7.50 13.88
N ASN A 72 -5.57 7.84 13.45
CA ASN A 72 -5.32 8.27 12.07
C ASN A 72 -5.53 7.13 11.07
N ALA A 73 -5.20 5.91 11.45
CA ALA A 73 -5.41 4.73 10.62
C ALA A 73 -6.88 4.30 10.55
N ALA A 74 -7.70 4.77 11.50
CA ALA A 74 -9.12 4.46 11.60
C ALA A 74 -10.00 5.32 10.68
N LYS A 75 -9.50 6.41 10.14
CA LYS A 75 -10.28 7.40 9.37
C LYS A 75 -9.93 7.40 7.89
N ASP A 76 -10.93 7.58 7.04
CA ASP A 76 -10.74 7.94 5.64
C ASP A 76 -10.53 9.45 5.46
N PHE A 77 -10.28 9.89 4.24
CA PHE A 77 -10.01 11.30 3.93
C PHE A 77 -11.14 12.24 4.35
N GLY A 78 -12.38 11.82 4.13
CA GLY A 78 -13.57 12.61 4.48
C GLY A 78 -14.05 12.44 5.93
N SER A 79 -13.38 11.57 6.72
CA SER A 79 -13.85 11.14 8.05
C SER A 79 -15.29 10.62 8.05
N ILE A 80 -15.72 10.04 6.92
CA ILE A 80 -17.05 9.46 6.73
C ILE A 80 -17.11 8.07 7.36
N HIS A 81 -16.03 7.30 7.17
CA HIS A 81 -15.89 5.95 7.72
C HIS A 81 -14.87 5.94 8.85
N HIS A 82 -15.22 5.28 9.93
CA HIS A 82 -14.34 5.09 11.08
C HIS A 82 -14.23 3.60 11.41
N PHE A 83 -13.10 2.98 11.05
CA PHE A 83 -12.82 1.56 11.24
C PHE A 83 -11.53 1.39 12.06
N PRO A 84 -11.60 1.40 13.41
CA PRO A 84 -10.42 1.26 14.25
C PRO A 84 -9.78 -0.12 14.04
N PRO A 85 -8.48 -0.15 13.67
CA PRO A 85 -7.75 -1.40 13.53
C PRO A 85 -7.37 -1.98 14.91
N LEU A 86 -7.07 -3.27 14.93
CA LEU A 86 -6.46 -3.95 16.07
C LEU A 86 -5.03 -3.45 16.32
N ALA A 87 -4.26 -3.30 15.25
CA ALA A 87 -2.90 -2.78 15.27
C ALA A 87 -2.52 -2.14 13.93
N VAL A 88 -1.50 -1.28 13.98
CA VAL A 88 -0.88 -0.71 12.79
C VAL A 88 0.55 -1.21 12.70
N LEU A 89 0.90 -1.88 11.60
CA LEU A 89 2.27 -2.22 11.27
C LEU A 89 2.96 -1.00 10.65
N HIS A 90 4.11 -0.65 11.18
CA HIS A 90 5.06 0.31 10.59
C HIS A 90 6.25 -0.46 10.03
N PRO A 91 6.18 -0.97 8.79
CA PRO A 91 7.25 -1.74 8.20
C PRO A 91 8.44 -0.84 7.87
N LYS A 92 9.66 -1.33 8.03
CA LYS A 92 10.86 -0.73 7.49
C LYS A 92 11.27 -1.38 6.17
N THR A 93 10.99 -2.66 6.03
CA THR A 93 11.40 -3.46 4.88
C THR A 93 10.21 -4.17 4.23
N VAL A 94 10.40 -4.58 2.98
CA VAL A 94 9.45 -5.45 2.26
C VAL A 94 9.28 -6.79 2.97
N ALA A 95 10.35 -7.29 3.61
CA ALA A 95 10.32 -8.52 4.38
C ALA A 95 9.35 -8.44 5.57
N ASP A 96 9.27 -7.29 6.26
CA ASP A 96 8.32 -7.10 7.37
C ASP A 96 6.88 -7.33 6.91
N ILE A 97 6.55 -6.81 5.73
CA ILE A 97 5.22 -6.94 5.16
C ILE A 97 4.95 -8.39 4.76
N SER A 98 5.91 -9.02 4.08
CA SER A 98 5.81 -10.41 3.65
C SER A 98 5.64 -11.36 4.83
N LEU A 99 6.45 -11.20 5.88
CA LEU A 99 6.36 -12.00 7.11
C LEU A 99 5.00 -11.83 7.80
N THR A 100 4.52 -10.58 7.87
CA THR A 100 3.21 -10.29 8.50
C THR A 100 2.07 -10.92 7.72
N ILE A 101 2.05 -10.77 6.38
CA ILE A 101 1.01 -11.36 5.53
C ILE A 101 1.04 -12.88 5.63
N LYS A 102 2.22 -13.48 5.54
CA LYS A 102 2.39 -14.94 5.68
C LYS A 102 1.88 -15.43 7.04
N HIS A 103 2.25 -14.76 8.12
CA HIS A 103 1.80 -15.12 9.46
C HIS A 103 0.28 -15.06 9.60
N VAL A 104 -0.35 -13.99 9.13
CA VAL A 104 -1.81 -13.85 9.14
C VAL A 104 -2.48 -14.93 8.28
N PHE A 105 -1.89 -15.28 7.15
CA PHE A 105 -2.38 -16.37 6.30
C PHE A 105 -2.31 -17.73 7.03
N GLU A 106 -1.21 -18.00 7.73
CA GLU A 106 -1.00 -19.23 8.50
C GLU A 106 -1.94 -19.35 9.71
N MET A 107 -2.39 -18.22 10.28
CA MET A 107 -3.43 -18.21 11.32
C MET A 107 -4.78 -18.74 10.79
N GLY A 108 -4.98 -18.73 9.48
CA GLY A 108 -6.15 -19.24 8.80
C GLY A 108 -7.43 -18.43 9.04
N PHE A 109 -8.54 -18.95 8.49
CA PHE A 109 -9.85 -18.28 8.54
C PHE A 109 -10.42 -18.14 9.95
N ALA A 110 -10.01 -18.98 10.89
CA ALA A 110 -10.49 -18.91 12.28
C ALA A 110 -10.11 -17.59 12.97
N SER A 111 -9.01 -16.96 12.58
CA SER A 111 -8.59 -15.67 13.13
C SER A 111 -9.49 -14.51 12.70
N GLN A 112 -10.18 -14.63 11.56
CA GLN A 112 -10.94 -13.58 10.89
C GLN A 112 -10.14 -12.28 10.67
N LEU A 113 -8.82 -12.33 10.84
CA LEU A 113 -7.95 -11.17 10.75
C LEU A 113 -7.82 -10.71 9.29
N LYS A 114 -8.14 -9.47 9.03
CA LYS A 114 -8.02 -8.82 7.72
C LYS A 114 -6.87 -7.83 7.74
N ILE A 115 -6.30 -7.58 6.56
CA ILE A 115 -5.20 -6.63 6.39
C ILE A 115 -5.64 -5.56 5.38
N ALA A 116 -5.31 -4.30 5.66
CA ALA A 116 -5.45 -3.19 4.73
C ALA A 116 -4.12 -2.45 4.59
N ALA A 117 -3.71 -2.16 3.35
CA ALA A 117 -2.59 -1.26 3.08
C ALA A 117 -3.09 0.19 3.12
N ARG A 118 -2.34 1.06 3.80
CA ARG A 118 -2.64 2.49 3.91
C ARG A 118 -1.44 3.31 3.48
N GLY A 119 -1.62 4.12 2.43
CA GLY A 119 -0.72 5.22 2.10
C GLY A 119 -1.11 6.47 2.89
N HIS A 120 -1.27 7.60 2.22
CA HIS A 120 -1.59 8.90 2.85
C HIS A 120 -3.07 9.04 3.30
N GLY A 121 -3.85 7.99 3.23
CA GLY A 121 -5.20 7.92 3.77
C GLY A 121 -6.28 8.67 2.98
N HIS A 122 -6.09 8.86 1.69
CA HIS A 122 -7.03 9.57 0.81
C HIS A 122 -8.14 8.69 0.23
N SER A 123 -8.34 7.48 0.74
CA SER A 123 -9.51 6.66 0.40
C SER A 123 -10.80 7.32 0.90
N LEU A 124 -11.91 7.12 0.18
CA LEU A 124 -13.20 7.75 0.46
C LEU A 124 -14.26 6.76 0.98
N GLN A 125 -13.98 5.46 0.93
CA GLN A 125 -14.92 4.39 1.29
C GLN A 125 -14.26 3.32 2.17
N GLY A 126 -13.29 3.72 3.01
CA GLY A 126 -12.63 2.81 3.94
C GLY A 126 -11.68 1.77 3.32
N GLN A 127 -11.28 1.92 2.04
CA GLN A 127 -10.42 0.93 1.37
C GLN A 127 -9.05 0.76 2.04
N ALA A 128 -8.54 1.81 2.68
CA ALA A 128 -7.27 1.82 3.40
C ALA A 128 -7.44 1.57 4.91
N GLN A 129 -8.58 1.01 5.33
CA GLN A 129 -8.95 0.80 6.72
C GLN A 129 -9.47 -0.62 6.94
N VAL A 130 -9.43 -1.08 8.18
CA VAL A 130 -10.01 -2.37 8.56
C VAL A 130 -10.43 -2.34 10.03
N HIS A 131 -11.69 -2.66 10.30
CA HIS A 131 -12.18 -2.76 11.68
C HIS A 131 -11.64 -4.04 12.35
N GLY A 132 -10.96 -3.89 13.48
CA GLY A 132 -10.44 -5.03 14.26
C GLY A 132 -9.35 -5.84 13.54
N GLY A 133 -8.80 -5.35 12.42
CA GLY A 133 -7.76 -6.00 11.65
C GLY A 133 -6.42 -5.28 11.73
N LEU A 134 -5.51 -5.57 10.80
CA LEU A 134 -4.20 -4.95 10.70
C LEU A 134 -4.19 -3.90 9.59
N VAL A 135 -3.72 -2.70 9.90
CA VAL A 135 -3.36 -1.70 8.89
C VAL A 135 -1.86 -1.71 8.70
N ILE A 136 -1.40 -1.75 7.46
CA ILE A 136 0.01 -1.58 7.10
C ILE A 136 0.22 -0.14 6.68
N ASN A 137 0.98 0.62 7.45
CA ASN A 137 1.36 1.99 7.10
C ASN A 137 2.48 1.98 6.06
N MET A 138 2.11 2.15 4.80
CA MET A 138 3.04 2.08 3.68
C MET A 138 4.05 3.23 3.65
N GLU A 139 3.71 4.39 4.23
CA GLU A 139 4.63 5.54 4.29
C GLU A 139 5.82 5.31 5.23
N SER A 140 5.73 4.33 6.13
CA SER A 140 6.84 3.97 7.01
C SER A 140 7.89 3.07 6.34
N LEU A 141 7.61 2.55 5.15
CA LEU A 141 8.50 1.68 4.41
C LEU A 141 9.75 2.45 3.94
N GLN A 142 10.91 2.09 4.47
CA GLN A 142 12.18 2.77 4.21
C GLN A 142 12.95 2.25 3.00
N GLY A 143 12.57 1.14 2.45
CA GLY A 143 13.23 0.53 1.30
C GLY A 143 12.24 0.11 0.20
N PRO A 144 12.67 0.08 -1.06
CA PRO A 144 13.97 0.57 -1.52
C PRO A 144 14.10 2.09 -1.42
N GLU A 145 15.34 2.57 -1.22
CA GLU A 145 15.63 4.01 -1.31
C GLU A 145 15.29 4.53 -2.70
N MET A 146 14.70 5.72 -2.77
CA MET A 146 14.37 6.35 -4.04
C MET A 146 15.65 6.60 -4.86
N LYS A 147 15.67 6.10 -6.09
CA LYS A 147 16.82 6.24 -6.99
C LYS A 147 16.39 6.65 -8.39
N VAL A 148 16.83 7.81 -8.82
CA VAL A 148 16.59 8.29 -10.18
C VAL A 148 17.71 7.79 -11.09
N HIS A 149 17.33 7.10 -12.16
CA HIS A 149 18.23 6.62 -13.21
C HIS A 149 18.10 7.53 -14.43
N ASN A 150 19.15 8.33 -14.68
CA ASN A 150 19.23 9.26 -15.79
C ASN A 150 20.06 8.65 -16.91
N GLY A 151 19.44 7.86 -17.76
CA GLY A 151 20.06 7.20 -18.92
C GLY A 151 19.26 7.45 -20.19
N GLU A 152 19.45 6.60 -21.19
CA GLU A 152 18.74 6.68 -22.48
C GLU A 152 17.22 6.55 -22.31
N LEU A 153 16.78 5.72 -21.36
CA LEU A 153 15.40 5.59 -20.90
C LEU A 153 15.34 5.90 -19.40
N PRO A 154 15.14 7.17 -19.01
CA PRO A 154 15.13 7.54 -17.60
C PRO A 154 13.97 6.89 -16.83
N TYR A 155 14.23 6.47 -15.60
CA TYR A 155 13.22 5.92 -14.69
C TYR A 155 13.60 6.16 -13.23
N VAL A 156 12.66 5.96 -12.32
CA VAL A 156 12.89 6.04 -10.88
C VAL A 156 12.46 4.75 -10.19
N ASP A 157 13.32 4.22 -9.33
CA ASP A 157 12.97 3.18 -8.36
C ASP A 157 12.44 3.83 -7.11
N VAL A 158 11.25 3.43 -6.66
CA VAL A 158 10.61 4.01 -5.48
C VAL A 158 9.74 3.00 -4.75
N SER A 159 9.55 3.21 -3.45
CA SER A 159 8.61 2.45 -2.64
C SER A 159 7.16 2.83 -2.98
N GLY A 160 6.23 1.90 -2.79
CA GLY A 160 4.79 2.18 -2.95
C GLY A 160 4.23 3.19 -1.93
N GLY A 161 4.92 3.40 -0.81
CA GLY A 161 4.57 4.39 0.20
C GLY A 161 5.12 5.79 -0.06
N GLU A 162 5.93 5.97 -1.12
CA GLU A 162 6.51 7.26 -1.45
C GLU A 162 5.48 8.24 -2.00
N LEU A 163 5.65 9.53 -1.66
CA LEU A 163 4.77 10.59 -2.14
C LEU A 163 5.20 11.12 -3.51
N TRP A 164 4.25 11.46 -4.36
CA TRP A 164 4.53 12.04 -5.68
C TRP A 164 5.32 13.35 -5.61
N ILE A 165 5.12 14.15 -4.55
CA ILE A 165 5.88 15.39 -4.36
C ILE A 165 7.37 15.15 -4.21
N ASN A 166 7.76 14.09 -3.49
CA ASN A 166 9.17 13.75 -3.28
C ASN A 166 9.79 13.25 -4.59
N ILE A 167 9.06 12.42 -5.35
CA ILE A 167 9.52 11.95 -6.66
C ILE A 167 9.73 13.14 -7.60
N LEU A 168 8.81 14.11 -7.63
CA LEU A 168 8.96 15.30 -8.44
C LEU A 168 10.22 16.08 -8.05
N HIS A 169 10.43 16.32 -6.76
CA HIS A 169 11.59 17.06 -6.28
C HIS A 169 12.91 16.36 -6.64
N GLU A 170 12.99 15.04 -6.48
CA GLU A 170 14.21 14.29 -6.81
C GLU A 170 14.47 14.25 -8.33
N THR A 171 13.44 14.07 -9.14
CA THR A 171 13.60 14.03 -10.59
C THR A 171 13.95 15.41 -11.17
N LEU A 172 13.39 16.49 -10.60
CA LEU A 172 13.70 17.87 -11.03
C LEU A 172 15.17 18.25 -10.83
N LYS A 173 15.88 17.67 -9.85
CA LYS A 173 17.33 17.88 -9.69
C LYS A 173 18.14 17.49 -10.94
N LEU A 174 17.59 16.60 -11.75
CA LEU A 174 18.17 16.11 -13.00
C LEU A 174 17.47 16.68 -14.24
N GLY A 175 16.60 17.68 -14.09
CA GLY A 175 15.82 18.25 -15.18
C GLY A 175 14.74 17.31 -15.72
N LEU A 176 14.31 16.33 -14.93
CA LEU A 176 13.33 15.32 -15.30
C LEU A 176 12.02 15.51 -14.52
N ALA A 177 10.94 14.94 -15.03
CA ALA A 177 9.65 14.87 -14.33
C ALA A 177 8.91 13.58 -14.72
N PRO A 178 8.03 13.02 -13.84
CA PRO A 178 7.19 11.89 -14.20
C PRO A 178 6.29 12.22 -15.40
N LYS A 179 6.06 11.26 -16.31
CA LYS A 179 5.19 11.44 -17.47
C LYS A 179 3.72 11.63 -17.07
N SER A 180 3.29 10.96 -16.02
CA SER A 180 1.94 11.02 -15.50
C SER A 180 2.02 10.98 -13.98
N TRP A 181 1.38 11.91 -13.34
CA TRP A 181 1.28 12.04 -11.89
C TRP A 181 -0.13 12.48 -11.47
N THR A 182 -0.36 12.63 -10.18
CA THR A 182 -1.63 13.12 -9.65
C THR A 182 -1.69 14.64 -9.63
N ASP A 183 -2.88 15.23 -9.64
CA ASP A 183 -3.07 16.68 -9.47
C ASP A 183 -2.70 17.10 -8.04
N TYR A 184 -3.01 16.25 -7.05
CA TYR A 184 -2.59 16.42 -5.66
C TYR A 184 -1.37 15.53 -5.37
N LEU A 185 -0.21 16.16 -5.16
CA LEU A 185 1.07 15.47 -5.08
C LEU A 185 1.36 14.80 -3.73
N HIS A 186 0.59 15.10 -2.68
CA HIS A 186 0.70 14.45 -1.38
C HIS A 186 -0.11 13.14 -1.31
N LEU A 187 -0.10 12.37 -2.40
CA LEU A 187 -0.61 11.02 -2.48
C LEU A 187 0.55 10.04 -2.65
N THR A 188 0.38 8.84 -2.10
CA THR A 188 1.38 7.79 -2.30
C THR A 188 1.26 7.16 -3.68
N VAL A 189 2.37 6.74 -4.22
CA VAL A 189 2.45 6.04 -5.50
C VAL A 189 1.56 4.80 -5.51
N GLY A 190 1.70 3.92 -4.52
CA GLY A 190 0.91 2.69 -4.41
C GLY A 190 -0.58 2.95 -4.30
N GLY A 191 -0.97 3.98 -3.52
CA GLY A 191 -2.36 4.38 -3.37
C GLY A 191 -2.99 4.83 -4.69
N THR A 192 -2.31 5.65 -5.47
CA THR A 192 -2.82 6.12 -6.77
C THR A 192 -2.88 5.00 -7.80
N LEU A 193 -1.87 4.15 -7.86
CA LEU A 193 -1.82 3.02 -8.79
C LEU A 193 -2.87 1.94 -8.50
N SER A 194 -3.37 1.86 -7.26
CA SER A 194 -4.51 0.99 -6.91
C SER A 194 -5.78 1.31 -7.70
N ASN A 195 -5.87 2.53 -8.26
CA ASN A 195 -6.94 2.98 -9.16
C ASN A 195 -6.41 3.37 -10.55
N ALA A 196 -5.36 2.70 -11.01
CA ALA A 196 -4.66 2.97 -12.27
C ALA A 196 -3.97 4.35 -12.34
N GLY A 197 -4.22 5.28 -11.43
CA GLY A 197 -3.62 6.61 -11.41
C GLY A 197 -4.07 7.47 -12.57
N ILE A 198 -5.37 7.69 -12.71
CA ILE A 198 -5.94 8.58 -13.73
C ILE A 198 -5.85 10.03 -13.24
N SER A 199 -5.30 10.92 -14.06
CA SER A 199 -5.17 12.36 -13.81
C SER A 199 -5.41 13.15 -15.09
N GLY A 200 -5.33 14.47 -14.99
CA GLY A 200 -5.52 15.37 -16.14
C GLY A 200 -4.56 15.14 -17.31
N GLN A 201 -3.44 14.45 -17.10
CA GLN A 201 -2.45 14.14 -18.15
C GLN A 201 -2.75 12.80 -18.85
N ALA A 202 -3.71 12.02 -18.35
CA ALA A 202 -3.99 10.69 -18.88
C ALA A 202 -4.42 10.70 -20.36
N PHE A 203 -5.01 11.77 -20.85
CA PHE A 203 -5.36 11.92 -22.28
C PHE A 203 -4.14 11.89 -23.19
N LYS A 204 -2.97 12.33 -22.69
CA LYS A 204 -1.73 12.41 -23.49
C LYS A 204 -0.79 11.23 -23.21
N HIS A 205 -0.65 10.83 -21.95
CA HIS A 205 0.36 9.88 -21.52
C HIS A 205 -0.22 8.57 -20.98
N GLY A 206 -1.54 8.42 -21.01
CA GLY A 206 -2.24 7.32 -20.35
C GLY A 206 -2.25 7.47 -18.83
N PRO A 207 -2.99 6.61 -18.13
CA PRO A 207 -2.96 6.54 -16.67
C PRO A 207 -1.55 6.19 -16.18
N GLN A 208 -1.26 6.47 -14.91
CA GLN A 208 0.06 6.24 -14.32
C GLN A 208 0.55 4.80 -14.51
N ILE A 209 -0.34 3.82 -14.41
CA ILE A 209 0.00 2.40 -14.58
C ILE A 209 0.61 2.09 -15.95
N ASN A 210 0.29 2.85 -16.98
CA ASN A 210 0.87 2.68 -18.33
C ASN A 210 2.34 3.14 -18.40
N ASN A 211 2.80 3.88 -17.39
CA ASN A 211 4.15 4.43 -17.32
C ASN A 211 5.02 3.70 -16.29
N ILE A 212 4.61 2.49 -15.89
CA ILE A 212 5.31 1.65 -14.95
C ILE A 212 6.07 0.56 -15.70
N PHE A 213 7.37 0.44 -15.45
CA PHE A 213 8.19 -0.63 -16.03
C PHE A 213 8.12 -1.93 -15.26
N GLN A 214 8.06 -1.84 -13.95
CA GLN A 214 8.12 -3.00 -13.08
C GLN A 214 7.34 -2.75 -11.79
N LEU A 215 6.64 -3.78 -11.32
CA LEU A 215 5.99 -3.83 -10.02
C LEU A 215 6.55 -5.01 -9.23
N GLU A 216 6.82 -4.79 -7.95
CA GLU A 216 6.99 -5.88 -6.99
C GLU A 216 5.70 -6.03 -6.19
N VAL A 217 5.19 -7.25 -6.12
CA VAL A 217 3.91 -7.58 -5.49
C VAL A 217 4.15 -8.66 -4.45
N ILE A 218 3.63 -8.44 -3.24
CA ILE A 218 3.57 -9.46 -2.18
C ILE A 218 2.17 -10.05 -2.18
N THR A 219 2.10 -11.38 -2.31
CA THR A 219 0.86 -12.17 -2.35
C THR A 219 0.88 -13.21 -1.25
#